data_775bd658ee84795fea0af54142af0dd7
#
_entry.id   775bd658ee84795fea0af54142af0dd7
#
_cell.length_a   1.000
_cell.length_b   1.000
_cell.length_c   1.000
_cell.angle_alpha   90.00
_cell.angle_beta   90.00
_cell.angle_gamma   90.00
#
_symmetry.space_group_name_H-M   'P 1'
#
loop_
_entity.id
_entity.type
_entity.pdbx_description
1 polymer ?
#
loop_
_entity_poly.entity_id
_entity_poly.type
_entity_poly.pdbx_seq_one_letter_code
_entity_poly.pdbx_strand_id
1 'polypeptide(L)'
;MIKSVGLLTRKEGWTHEQFTKHWVEVHAPLAHAVPGLRRYVQSHIVEERHRPDIPTTAVEIDGIAELWYDDRDAMARANASPEAKALHADGALFIGRIKSFTVEEKVIIPAS
;
A
#
# COMPACT_ATOMS: atom_id res chain seq x y z
N MET A 1 9.68 11.40 -9.17
CA MET A 1 8.75 11.15 -8.06
C MET A 1 9.30 10.13 -7.09
N ILE A 2 8.89 10.23 -5.84
CA ILE A 2 9.20 9.24 -4.80
C ILE A 2 7.96 8.38 -4.57
N LYS A 3 8.16 7.12 -4.20
CA LYS A 3 7.06 6.18 -3.96
C LYS A 3 7.18 5.54 -2.58
N SER A 4 6.04 5.41 -1.91
CA SER A 4 5.91 4.61 -0.69
C SER A 4 5.29 3.27 -1.08
N VAL A 5 5.87 2.18 -0.59
CA VAL A 5 5.35 0.82 -0.79
C VAL A 5 5.06 0.21 0.56
N GLY A 6 3.84 -0.28 0.74
CA GLY A 6 3.43 -0.99 1.95
C GLY A 6 3.09 -2.45 1.63
N LEU A 7 3.69 -3.36 2.36
CA LEU A 7 3.31 -4.77 2.35
C LEU A 7 2.33 -5.00 3.50
N LEU A 8 1.09 -5.36 3.17
CA LEU A 8 -0.01 -5.35 4.12
C LEU A 8 -0.45 -6.79 4.45
N THR A 9 -0.56 -7.08 5.74
CA THR A 9 -1.15 -8.32 6.24
C THR A 9 -2.43 -7.97 7.00
N ARG A 10 -3.50 -8.70 6.72
CA ARG A 10 -4.81 -8.48 7.38
C ARG A 10 -4.73 -8.64 8.89
N LYS A 11 -5.61 -7.97 9.59
CA LYS A 11 -5.75 -8.09 11.03
C LYS A 11 -6.24 -9.50 11.39
N GLU A 12 -5.77 -10.00 12.52
CA GLU A 12 -6.21 -11.29 13.04
C GLU A 12 -7.74 -11.31 13.18
N GLY A 13 -8.34 -12.41 12.74
CA GLY A 13 -9.78 -12.57 12.73
C GLY A 13 -10.46 -12.09 11.46
N TRP A 14 -9.75 -11.40 10.58
CA TRP A 14 -10.27 -10.98 9.28
C TRP A 14 -9.94 -12.04 8.22
N THR A 15 -10.88 -12.28 7.29
CA THR A 15 -10.58 -13.06 6.09
C THR A 15 -9.92 -12.18 5.05
N HIS A 16 -9.26 -12.81 4.07
CA HIS A 16 -8.69 -12.08 2.93
C HIS A 16 -9.77 -11.31 2.18
N GLU A 17 -10.95 -11.90 2.00
CA GLU A 17 -12.09 -11.25 1.32
C GLU A 17 -12.59 -10.03 2.08
N GLN A 18 -12.69 -10.12 3.40
CA GLN A 18 -13.08 -8.98 4.24
C GLN A 18 -12.05 -7.86 4.15
N PHE A 19 -10.76 -8.21 4.18
CA PHE A 19 -9.66 -7.26 4.02
C PHE A 19 -9.75 -6.53 2.68
N THR A 20 -9.86 -7.25 1.58
CA THR A 20 -9.88 -6.66 0.24
C THR A 20 -11.10 -5.79 0.02
N LYS A 21 -12.25 -6.21 0.53
CA LYS A 21 -13.50 -5.44 0.43
C LYS A 21 -13.40 -4.11 1.19
N HIS A 22 -12.95 -4.14 2.43
CA HIS A 22 -12.77 -2.93 3.24
C HIS A 22 -11.74 -1.98 2.60
N TRP A 23 -10.66 -2.54 2.11
CA TRP A 23 -9.57 -1.79 1.48
C TRP A 23 -10.06 -0.99 0.29
N VAL A 24 -10.89 -1.59 -0.57
CA VAL A 24 -11.45 -0.92 -1.76
C VAL A 24 -12.62 0.00 -1.39
N GLU A 25 -13.57 -0.48 -0.59
CA GLU A 25 -14.84 0.21 -0.40
C GLU A 25 -14.80 1.30 0.67
N VAL A 26 -14.00 1.12 1.72
CA VAL A 26 -13.94 2.05 2.85
C VAL A 26 -12.63 2.83 2.87
N HIS A 27 -11.50 2.15 2.75
CA HIS A 27 -10.18 2.77 2.88
C HIS A 27 -9.81 3.61 1.66
N ALA A 28 -9.96 3.07 0.45
CA ALA A 28 -9.55 3.75 -0.78
C ALA A 28 -10.20 5.12 -0.97
N PRO A 29 -11.50 5.33 -0.69
CA PRO A 29 -12.11 6.65 -0.82
C PRO A 29 -11.41 7.73 0.02
N LEU A 30 -10.84 7.39 1.17
CA LEU A 30 -10.14 8.35 2.03
C LEU A 30 -8.85 8.86 1.40
N ALA A 31 -8.22 8.07 0.53
CA ALA A 31 -6.99 8.45 -0.14
C ALA A 31 -7.18 9.64 -1.09
N HIS A 32 -8.37 9.82 -1.66
CA HIS A 32 -8.67 10.93 -2.57
C HIS A 32 -8.52 12.30 -1.90
N ALA A 33 -8.69 12.38 -0.60
CA ALA A 33 -8.61 13.63 0.14
C ALA A 33 -7.18 14.01 0.55
N VAL A 34 -6.21 13.09 0.44
CA VAL A 34 -4.83 13.34 0.89
C VAL A 34 -4.13 14.32 -0.05
N PRO A 35 -3.72 15.50 0.45
CA PRO A 35 -3.07 16.49 -0.40
C PRO A 35 -1.67 16.01 -0.82
N GLY A 36 -1.33 16.23 -2.09
CA GLY A 36 -0.01 15.88 -2.63
C GLY A 36 0.16 14.40 -2.99
N LEU A 37 -0.84 13.57 -2.77
CA LEU A 37 -0.84 12.19 -3.23
C LEU A 37 -1.17 12.20 -4.74
N ARG A 38 -0.18 11.84 -5.57
CA ARG A 38 -0.29 11.93 -7.02
C ARG A 38 -0.88 10.70 -7.67
N ARG A 39 -0.61 9.55 -7.08
CA ARG A 39 -1.09 8.27 -7.59
C ARG A 39 -1.19 7.30 -6.42
N TYR A 40 -2.21 6.48 -6.43
CA TYR A 40 -2.41 5.42 -5.43
C TYR A 40 -2.85 4.16 -6.15
N VAL A 41 -2.13 3.06 -5.92
CA VAL A 41 -2.44 1.76 -6.51
C VAL A 41 -2.51 0.73 -5.39
N GLN A 42 -3.58 -0.05 -5.40
CA GLN A 42 -3.72 -1.23 -4.57
C GLN A 42 -3.47 -2.47 -5.44
N SER A 43 -2.49 -3.26 -5.06
CA SER A 43 -2.25 -4.56 -5.72
C SER A 43 -2.77 -5.66 -4.80
N HIS A 44 -3.85 -6.30 -5.23
CA HIS A 44 -4.51 -7.37 -4.50
C HIS A 44 -3.85 -8.69 -4.84
N ILE A 45 -3.32 -9.39 -3.84
CA ILE A 45 -2.67 -10.68 -4.06
C ILE A 45 -3.74 -11.71 -4.43
N VAL A 46 -3.61 -12.31 -5.61
CA VAL A 46 -4.55 -13.32 -6.10
C VAL A 46 -3.96 -14.74 -6.05
N GLU A 47 -2.65 -14.85 -6.12
CA GLU A 47 -1.96 -16.13 -5.97
C GLU A 47 -0.51 -15.92 -5.58
N GLU A 48 0.07 -16.89 -4.89
CA GLU A 48 1.49 -16.94 -4.59
C GLU A 48 2.19 -17.79 -5.65
N ARG A 49 3.38 -17.36 -6.08
CA ARG A 49 4.15 -18.06 -7.08
C ARG A 49 5.54 -18.36 -6.54
N HIS A 50 6.11 -19.47 -6.97
CA HIS A 50 7.43 -19.92 -6.55
C HIS A 50 8.33 -20.16 -7.76
N ARG A 51 9.61 -19.80 -7.63
CA ARG A 51 10.65 -20.16 -8.60
C ARG A 51 11.36 -21.40 -8.06
N PRO A 52 11.60 -22.43 -8.93
CA PRO A 52 12.26 -23.64 -8.45
C PRO A 52 13.77 -23.45 -8.18
N ASP A 53 14.37 -22.38 -8.72
CA ASP A 53 15.81 -22.12 -8.63
C ASP A 53 16.20 -21.17 -7.47
N ILE A 54 15.23 -20.52 -6.85
CA ILE A 54 15.46 -19.57 -5.74
C ILE A 54 14.53 -19.91 -4.58
N PRO A 55 15.06 -20.08 -3.35
CA PRO A 55 14.21 -20.31 -2.19
C PRO A 55 13.23 -19.17 -1.96
N THR A 56 12.00 -19.49 -1.59
CA THR A 56 11.00 -18.49 -1.27
C THR A 56 11.16 -17.97 0.17
N THR A 57 10.71 -16.73 0.39
CA THR A 57 10.65 -16.15 1.73
C THR A 57 9.26 -16.35 2.29
N ALA A 58 9.17 -16.77 3.53
CA ALA A 58 7.89 -16.92 4.22
C ALA A 58 7.37 -15.53 4.63
N VAL A 59 6.57 -14.93 3.76
CA VAL A 59 5.92 -13.63 4.01
C VAL A 59 4.43 -13.82 3.75
N GLU A 60 3.62 -13.54 4.77
CA GLU A 60 2.16 -13.50 4.61
C GLU A 60 1.74 -12.07 4.33
N ILE A 61 1.28 -11.80 3.10
CA ILE A 61 0.71 -10.50 2.75
C ILE A 61 -0.58 -10.69 1.96
N ASP A 62 -1.51 -9.77 2.17
CA ASP A 62 -2.79 -9.76 1.47
C ASP A 62 -2.78 -8.78 0.31
N GLY A 63 -1.94 -7.76 0.38
CA GLY A 63 -1.85 -6.76 -0.66
C GLY A 63 -0.62 -5.88 -0.56
N ILE A 64 -0.40 -5.14 -1.64
CA ILE A 64 0.69 -4.17 -1.75
C ILE A 64 0.07 -2.81 -2.07
N ALA A 65 0.34 -1.82 -1.22
CA ALA A 65 -0.09 -0.45 -1.42
C ALA A 65 1.07 0.36 -1.99
N GLU A 66 0.79 1.14 -3.03
CA GLU A 66 1.79 2.00 -3.65
C GLU A 66 1.24 3.41 -3.77
N LEU A 67 2.00 4.39 -3.26
CA LEU A 67 1.60 5.78 -3.21
C LEU A 67 2.73 6.65 -3.74
N TRP A 68 2.44 7.53 -4.70
CA TRP A 68 3.43 8.39 -5.34
C TRP A 68 3.26 9.85 -4.91
N TYR A 69 4.39 10.49 -4.69
CA TYR A 69 4.50 11.93 -4.33
C TYR A 69 5.57 12.58 -5.20
N ASP A 70 5.53 13.90 -5.35
CA ASP A 70 6.51 14.61 -6.18
C ASP A 70 7.95 14.40 -5.68
N ASP A 71 8.14 14.49 -4.36
CA ASP A 71 9.43 14.34 -3.69
C ASP A 71 9.24 13.96 -2.22
N ARG A 72 10.35 13.81 -1.48
CA ARG A 72 10.31 13.45 -0.06
C ARG A 72 9.61 14.52 0.80
N ASP A 73 9.81 15.79 0.48
CA ASP A 73 9.17 16.88 1.23
C ASP A 73 7.66 16.87 1.02
N ALA A 74 7.20 16.63 -0.22
CA ALA A 74 5.78 16.48 -0.52
C ALA A 74 5.17 15.28 0.21
N MET A 75 5.89 14.17 0.28
CA MET A 75 5.47 12.98 1.03
C MET A 75 5.33 13.29 2.52
N ALA A 76 6.32 13.98 3.10
CA ALA A 76 6.28 14.35 4.52
C ALA A 76 5.09 15.27 4.83
N ARG A 77 4.84 16.26 3.97
CA ARG A 77 3.69 17.16 4.12
C ARG A 77 2.37 16.42 4.00
N ALA A 78 2.26 15.52 3.02
CA ALA A 78 1.06 14.71 2.83
C ALA A 78 0.77 13.85 4.06
N ASN A 79 1.79 13.17 4.57
CA ASN A 79 1.65 12.29 5.75
C ASN A 79 1.34 13.05 7.04
N ALA A 80 1.68 14.33 7.11
CA ALA A 80 1.36 15.19 8.25
C ALA A 80 -0.07 15.76 8.19
N SER A 81 -0.76 15.63 7.06
CA SER A 81 -2.10 16.19 6.88
C SER A 81 -3.15 15.46 7.72
N PRO A 82 -4.24 16.17 8.12
CA PRO A 82 -5.36 15.53 8.82
C PRO A 82 -5.99 14.41 7.99
N GLU A 83 -6.02 14.57 6.65
CA GLU A 83 -6.61 13.59 5.74
C GLU A 83 -5.79 12.30 5.71
N ALA A 84 -4.45 12.39 5.72
CA ALA A 84 -3.59 11.21 5.82
C ALA A 84 -3.74 10.53 7.18
N LYS A 85 -3.91 11.30 8.26
CA LYS A 85 -4.14 10.74 9.58
C LYS A 85 -5.45 9.96 9.65
N ALA A 86 -6.50 10.45 8.99
CA ALA A 86 -7.77 9.74 8.88
C ALA A 86 -7.62 8.44 8.08
N LEU A 87 -6.86 8.48 6.98
CA LEU A 87 -6.54 7.31 6.17
C LEU A 87 -5.77 6.26 7.00
N HIS A 88 -4.76 6.70 7.75
CA HIS A 88 -3.96 5.81 8.59
C HIS A 88 -4.78 5.22 9.76
N ALA A 89 -5.67 6.00 10.35
CA ALA A 89 -6.55 5.52 11.42
C ALA A 89 -7.48 4.41 10.91
N ASP A 90 -8.03 4.57 9.69
CA ASP A 90 -8.81 3.51 9.06
C ASP A 90 -7.94 2.28 8.80
N GLY A 91 -6.71 2.48 8.33
CA GLY A 91 -5.76 1.39 8.12
C GLY A 91 -5.58 0.51 9.36
N ALA A 92 -5.48 1.12 10.53
CA ALA A 92 -5.30 0.40 11.79
C ALA A 92 -6.49 -0.50 12.15
N LEU A 93 -7.66 -0.32 11.53
CA LEU A 93 -8.83 -1.15 11.79
C LEU A 93 -8.75 -2.52 11.12
N PHE A 94 -8.10 -2.62 9.96
CA PHE A 94 -8.11 -3.85 9.16
C PHE A 94 -6.72 -4.40 8.81
N ILE A 95 -5.66 -3.60 8.98
CA ILE A 95 -4.28 -4.02 8.76
C ILE A 95 -3.69 -4.50 10.08
N GLY A 96 -3.27 -5.74 10.13
CA GLY A 96 -2.65 -6.32 11.32
C GLY A 96 -1.15 -6.09 11.38
N ARG A 97 -0.49 -6.15 10.22
CA ARG A 97 0.95 -5.88 10.10
C ARG A 97 1.23 -5.17 8.79
N ILE A 98 2.21 -4.28 8.82
CA ILE A 98 2.64 -3.54 7.63
C ILE A 98 4.16 -3.43 7.63
N LYS A 99 4.76 -3.60 6.46
CA LYS A 99 6.14 -3.24 6.24
C LYS A 99 6.20 -2.20 5.14
N SER A 100 6.79 -1.05 5.44
CA SER A 100 6.79 0.10 4.53
C SER A 100 8.20 0.42 4.06
N PHE A 101 8.30 0.83 2.79
CA PHE A 101 9.54 1.24 2.16
C PHE A 101 9.33 2.53 1.39
N THR A 102 10.34 3.39 1.40
CA THR A 102 10.44 4.49 0.45
C THR A 102 11.27 4.02 -0.73
N VAL A 103 10.77 4.18 -1.94
CA VAL A 103 11.33 3.57 -3.15
C VAL A 103 11.56 4.63 -4.21
N GLU A 104 12.72 4.57 -4.86
CA GLU A 104 12.96 5.25 -6.14
C GLU A 104 12.76 4.25 -7.26
N GLU A 105 11.90 4.60 -8.20
CA GLU A 105 11.66 3.74 -9.36
C GLU A 105 12.72 3.95 -10.43
N LYS A 106 13.18 2.85 -11.00
CA LYS A 106 14.01 2.86 -12.22
C LYS A 106 13.22 2.15 -13.30
N VAL A 107 12.64 2.93 -14.19
CA VAL A 107 11.83 2.39 -15.29
C VAL A 107 12.77 1.83 -16.36
N ILE A 108 12.79 0.51 -16.50
CA ILE A 108 13.63 -0.18 -17.48
C ILE A 108 12.89 -0.30 -18.81
N ILE A 109 11.61 -0.68 -18.76
CA ILE A 109 10.74 -0.75 -19.93
C ILE A 109 9.49 0.07 -19.61
N PRO A 110 9.31 1.25 -20.23
CA PRO A 110 8.13 2.06 -19.97
C PRO A 110 6.88 1.40 -20.58
N ALA A 111 5.73 1.62 -19.93
CA ALA A 111 4.46 1.21 -20.49
C ALA A 111 4.15 2.05 -21.74
N SER A 112 3.63 1.41 -22.79
CA SER A 112 3.22 2.08 -24.01
C SER A 112 1.78 2.57 -23.96
#